data_9b28d9c24fc59272a101d66de0595e0e
#
_entry.id   9b28d9c24fc59272a101d66de0595e0e
#
_cell.length_a   1.000
_cell.length_b   1.000
_cell.length_c   1.000
_cell.angle_alpha   90.00
_cell.angle_beta   90.00
_cell.angle_gamma   90.00
#
_symmetry.space_group_name_H-M   'P 1'
#
loop_
_entity.id
_entity.type
_entity.pdbx_description
1 polymer ?
#
loop_
_entity_poly.entity_id
_entity_poly.type
_entity_poly.pdbx_seq_one_letter_code
_entity_poly.pdbx_strand_id
1 'polypeptide(L)'
;MSDHLANKDVDLTFLYDIADGSDEFIVESIGMFLDQSPEILKEIEDAIAAQDWAGAASAAHKIKANLGFFGMLNSQALIQEIEYACKTGAPNPTEITAKFNEVKSIIADSSTALALVKAEKES
;
A
#
# COMPACT_ATOMS: atom_id res chain seq x y z
N MET A 1 -0.64 -23.86 -2.06
CA MET A 1 0.01 -22.55 -2.03
C MET A 1 -0.45 -21.71 -3.22
N SER A 2 -0.74 -20.45 -2.97
CA SER A 2 -1.24 -19.59 -4.02
C SER A 2 -0.11 -19.07 -4.91
N ASP A 3 -0.27 -19.16 -6.23
CA ASP A 3 0.68 -18.60 -7.20
C ASP A 3 0.39 -17.12 -7.47
N HIS A 4 -0.69 -16.56 -6.88
CA HIS A 4 -1.09 -15.18 -7.13
C HIS A 4 -0.04 -14.17 -6.70
N LEU A 5 0.79 -14.53 -5.72
CA LEU A 5 1.79 -13.64 -5.15
C LEU A 5 3.16 -13.72 -5.83
N ALA A 6 3.33 -14.65 -6.78
CA ALA A 6 4.59 -14.81 -7.48
C ALA A 6 4.97 -13.52 -8.22
N ASN A 7 6.18 -13.03 -7.97
CA ASN A 7 6.71 -11.79 -8.58
C ASN A 7 5.93 -10.53 -8.22
N LYS A 8 5.14 -10.58 -7.13
CA LYS A 8 4.41 -9.41 -6.64
C LYS A 8 5.10 -8.84 -5.40
N ASP A 9 4.86 -7.58 -5.13
CA ASP A 9 5.37 -6.91 -3.92
C ASP A 9 4.44 -7.22 -2.76
N VAL A 10 4.41 -8.48 -2.34
CA VAL A 10 3.57 -8.97 -1.25
C VAL A 10 4.25 -10.16 -0.57
N ASP A 11 4.27 -10.17 0.74
CA ASP A 11 4.71 -11.33 1.53
C ASP A 11 3.76 -11.46 2.72
N LEU A 12 2.92 -12.48 2.70
CA LEU A 12 1.88 -12.66 3.71
C LEU A 12 2.32 -13.48 4.94
N THR A 13 3.62 -13.75 5.07
CA THR A 13 4.14 -14.52 6.22
C THR A 13 3.69 -13.91 7.54
N PHE A 14 3.84 -12.60 7.70
CA PHE A 14 3.46 -11.93 8.94
C PHE A 14 1.95 -12.03 9.19
N LEU A 15 1.14 -11.82 8.16
CA LEU A 15 -0.31 -11.93 8.26
C LEU A 15 -0.73 -13.33 8.69
N TYR A 16 -0.14 -14.36 8.06
CA TYR A 16 -0.47 -15.74 8.38
C TYR A 16 -0.06 -16.11 9.81
N ASP A 17 1.09 -15.59 10.27
CA ASP A 17 1.53 -15.83 11.65
C ASP A 17 0.54 -15.26 12.66
N ILE A 18 0.04 -14.05 12.43
CA ILE A 18 -0.92 -13.40 13.31
C ILE A 18 -2.28 -14.09 13.23
N ALA A 19 -2.67 -14.51 12.03
CA ALA A 19 -3.98 -15.15 11.82
C ALA A 19 -4.10 -16.50 12.52
N ASP A 20 -2.98 -17.18 12.76
CA ASP A 20 -2.94 -18.44 13.49
C ASP A 20 -4.00 -19.44 12.98
N GLY A 21 -4.07 -19.60 11.65
CA GLY A 21 -4.99 -20.54 11.00
C GLY A 21 -6.37 -19.99 10.70
N SER A 22 -6.66 -18.73 11.05
CA SER A 22 -7.98 -18.15 10.80
C SER A 22 -8.08 -17.54 9.41
N ASP A 23 -8.77 -18.23 8.50
CA ASP A 23 -9.05 -17.69 7.16
C ASP A 23 -9.95 -16.45 7.25
N GLU A 24 -10.86 -16.42 8.22
CA GLU A 24 -11.74 -15.26 8.43
C GLU A 24 -10.90 -14.00 8.72
N PHE A 25 -9.89 -14.12 9.58
CA PHE A 25 -9.02 -13.00 9.88
C PHE A 25 -8.27 -12.51 8.64
N ILE A 26 -7.78 -13.45 7.82
CA ILE A 26 -7.07 -13.13 6.58
C ILE A 26 -8.00 -12.39 5.61
N VAL A 27 -9.22 -12.90 5.42
CA VAL A 27 -10.21 -12.30 4.53
C VAL A 27 -10.56 -10.89 4.99
N GLU A 28 -10.82 -10.69 6.27
CA GLU A 28 -11.16 -9.38 6.82
C GLU A 28 -10.02 -8.39 6.67
N SER A 29 -8.80 -8.83 6.97
CA SER A 29 -7.61 -7.95 6.88
C SER A 29 -7.38 -7.50 5.44
N ILE A 30 -7.45 -8.41 4.49
CA ILE A 30 -7.28 -8.07 3.07
C ILE A 30 -8.41 -7.15 2.63
N GLY A 31 -9.66 -7.46 3.02
CA GLY A 31 -10.83 -6.65 2.66
C GLY A 31 -10.68 -5.21 3.11
N MET A 32 -10.22 -4.99 4.34
CA MET A 32 -9.99 -3.64 4.87
C MET A 32 -8.92 -2.91 4.06
N PHE A 33 -7.83 -3.59 3.71
CA PHE A 33 -6.77 -2.99 2.91
C PHE A 33 -7.30 -2.59 1.53
N LEU A 34 -8.06 -3.48 0.88
CA LEU A 34 -8.61 -3.21 -0.45
C LEU A 34 -9.58 -2.04 -0.44
N ASP A 35 -10.30 -1.84 0.65
CA ASP A 35 -11.24 -0.72 0.79
C ASP A 35 -10.53 0.59 1.12
N GLN A 36 -9.55 0.55 2.01
CA GLN A 36 -8.91 1.76 2.54
C GLN A 36 -7.78 2.29 1.67
N SER A 37 -7.00 1.40 1.03
CA SER A 37 -5.82 1.84 0.31
C SER A 37 -6.13 2.77 -0.88
N PRO A 38 -7.18 2.54 -1.69
CA PRO A 38 -7.49 3.48 -2.77
C PRO A 38 -7.83 4.87 -2.24
N GLU A 39 -8.51 4.95 -1.10
CA GLU A 39 -8.88 6.24 -0.50
C GLU A 39 -7.65 7.00 -0.03
N ILE A 40 -6.72 6.29 0.63
CA ILE A 40 -5.49 6.93 1.12
C ILE A 40 -4.60 7.34 -0.05
N LEU A 41 -4.51 6.51 -1.08
CA LEU A 41 -3.74 6.86 -2.28
C LEU A 41 -4.32 8.11 -2.95
N LYS A 42 -5.64 8.24 -2.97
CA LYS A 42 -6.28 9.45 -3.51
C LYS A 42 -5.95 10.67 -2.67
N GLU A 43 -5.91 10.54 -1.35
CA GLU A 43 -5.49 11.65 -0.46
C GLU A 43 -4.08 12.12 -0.81
N ILE A 44 -3.15 11.18 -1.03
CA ILE A 44 -1.78 11.53 -1.41
C ILE A 44 -1.77 12.25 -2.76
N GLU A 45 -2.48 11.69 -3.74
CA GLU A 45 -2.54 12.24 -5.08
C GLU A 45 -3.07 13.68 -5.07
N ASP A 46 -4.19 13.89 -4.37
CA ASP A 46 -4.82 15.21 -4.29
C ASP A 46 -3.91 16.22 -3.57
N ALA A 47 -3.23 15.78 -2.50
CA ALA A 47 -2.32 16.64 -1.76
C ALA A 47 -1.11 17.04 -2.62
N ILE A 48 -0.56 16.10 -3.39
CA ILE A 48 0.55 16.41 -4.31
C ILE A 48 0.09 17.42 -5.36
N ALA A 49 -1.09 17.22 -5.94
CA ALA A 49 -1.62 18.10 -6.96
C ALA A 49 -1.83 19.52 -6.42
N ALA A 50 -2.24 19.64 -5.16
CA ALA A 50 -2.43 20.93 -4.49
C ALA A 50 -1.13 21.47 -3.88
N GLN A 51 -0.04 20.72 -3.99
CA GLN A 51 1.24 21.04 -3.34
C GLN A 51 1.10 21.22 -1.82
N ASP A 52 0.15 20.48 -1.24
CA ASP A 52 -0.04 20.39 0.20
C ASP A 52 0.90 19.28 0.72
N TRP A 53 2.15 19.64 0.91
CA TRP A 53 3.18 18.66 1.26
C TRP A 53 2.96 18.06 2.64
N ALA A 54 2.46 18.84 3.58
CA ALA A 54 2.13 18.32 4.91
C ALA A 54 1.01 17.28 4.84
N GLY A 55 -0.01 17.53 4.02
CA GLY A 55 -1.11 16.58 3.80
C GLY A 55 -0.63 15.32 3.12
N ALA A 56 0.25 15.46 2.10
CA ALA A 56 0.82 14.31 1.41
C ALA A 56 1.64 13.44 2.36
N ALA A 57 2.48 14.06 3.21
CA ALA A 57 3.28 13.34 4.19
C ALA A 57 2.41 12.59 5.19
N SER A 58 1.34 13.22 5.67
CA SER A 58 0.42 12.62 6.63
C SER A 58 -0.28 11.39 6.04
N ALA A 59 -0.77 11.51 4.82
CA ALA A 59 -1.45 10.39 4.15
C ALA A 59 -0.48 9.25 3.83
N ALA A 60 0.74 9.59 3.40
CA ALA A 60 1.79 8.59 3.16
C ALA A 60 2.10 7.83 4.45
N HIS A 61 2.18 8.52 5.58
CA HIS A 61 2.43 7.90 6.87
C HIS A 61 1.32 6.89 7.21
N LYS A 62 0.06 7.21 6.92
CA LYS A 62 -1.07 6.32 7.20
C LYS A 62 -0.96 4.99 6.46
N ILE A 63 -0.63 5.01 5.17
CA ILE A 63 -0.60 3.77 4.38
C ILE A 63 0.66 2.95 4.65
N LYS A 64 1.73 3.58 5.11
CA LYS A 64 3.03 2.94 5.29
C LYS A 64 2.95 1.71 6.21
N ALA A 65 2.25 1.82 7.33
CA ALA A 65 2.10 0.72 8.28
C ALA A 65 1.32 -0.45 7.64
N ASN A 66 0.28 -0.16 6.88
CA ASN A 66 -0.51 -1.18 6.21
C ASN A 66 0.32 -1.94 5.17
N LEU A 67 1.18 -1.22 4.45
CA LEU A 67 2.05 -1.84 3.44
C LEU A 67 3.01 -2.83 4.11
N GLY A 68 3.58 -2.46 5.26
CA GLY A 68 4.46 -3.36 6.01
C GLY A 68 3.72 -4.60 6.51
N PHE A 69 2.47 -4.42 6.94
CA PHE A 69 1.65 -5.53 7.44
C PHE A 69 1.45 -6.62 6.37
N PHE A 70 1.33 -6.23 5.12
CA PHE A 70 1.15 -7.17 4.00
C PHE A 70 2.45 -7.51 3.28
N GLY A 71 3.61 -7.16 3.86
CA GLY A 71 4.90 -7.46 3.27
C GLY A 71 5.16 -6.77 1.94
N MET A 72 4.52 -5.64 1.72
CA MET A 72 4.69 -4.86 0.49
C MET A 72 5.87 -3.90 0.65
N LEU A 73 7.07 -4.49 0.75
CA LEU A 73 8.26 -3.76 1.19
C LEU A 73 8.78 -2.75 0.18
N ASN A 74 8.64 -3.03 -1.12
CA ASN A 74 9.06 -2.07 -2.15
C ASN A 74 8.12 -0.86 -2.16
N SER A 75 6.82 -1.12 -2.04
CA SER A 75 5.83 -0.03 -1.95
C SER A 75 6.06 0.78 -0.69
N GLN A 76 6.34 0.11 0.43
CA GLN A 76 6.60 0.78 1.70
C GLN A 76 7.82 1.71 1.59
N ALA A 77 8.89 1.23 0.95
CA ALA A 77 10.10 2.03 0.77
C ALA A 77 9.84 3.27 -0.09
N LEU A 78 9.09 3.14 -1.18
CA LEU A 78 8.74 4.27 -2.05
C LEU A 78 7.85 5.28 -1.32
N ILE A 79 6.87 4.79 -0.56
CA ILE A 79 5.99 5.67 0.23
C ILE A 79 6.81 6.40 1.29
N GLN A 80 7.78 5.74 1.91
CA GLN A 80 8.65 6.39 2.88
C GLN A 80 9.47 7.50 2.25
N GLU A 81 9.96 7.31 1.03
CA GLU A 81 10.69 8.35 0.31
C GLU A 81 9.78 9.55 0.03
N ILE A 82 8.52 9.29 -0.35
CA ILE A 82 7.54 10.36 -0.58
C ILE A 82 7.28 11.12 0.73
N GLU A 83 7.06 10.39 1.81
CA GLU A 83 6.81 10.99 3.13
C GLU A 83 7.99 11.88 3.53
N TYR A 84 9.20 11.36 3.40
CA TYR A 84 10.41 12.10 3.78
C TYR A 84 10.57 13.37 2.95
N ALA A 85 10.42 13.27 1.63
CA ALA A 85 10.56 14.41 0.73
C ALA A 85 9.55 15.51 1.07
N CYS A 86 8.31 15.11 1.38
CA CYS A 86 7.25 16.07 1.72
C CYS A 86 7.43 16.70 3.10
N LYS A 87 8.07 15.98 4.03
CA LYS A 87 8.34 16.52 5.37
C LYS A 87 9.52 17.48 5.43
N THR A 88 10.53 17.25 4.58
CA THR A 88 11.80 17.99 4.68
C THR A 88 11.85 19.22 3.80
N GLY A 89 10.77 19.57 3.13
CA GLY A 89 10.69 20.76 2.30
C GLY A 89 9.74 20.53 1.14
N ALA A 90 9.74 21.47 0.21
CA ALA A 90 8.91 21.36 -0.98
C ALA A 90 9.63 20.50 -2.02
N PRO A 91 9.18 19.28 -2.29
CA PRO A 91 9.82 18.44 -3.30
C PRO A 91 9.52 18.99 -4.70
N ASN A 92 10.30 18.53 -5.68
CA ASN A 92 10.01 18.85 -7.08
C ASN A 92 8.69 18.17 -7.46
N PRO A 93 7.64 18.92 -7.86
CA PRO A 93 6.34 18.32 -8.14
C PRO A 93 6.37 17.25 -9.22
N THR A 94 7.18 17.41 -10.25
CA THR A 94 7.28 16.44 -11.33
C THR A 94 7.91 15.14 -10.84
N GLU A 95 8.97 15.23 -10.04
CA GLU A 95 9.66 14.04 -9.51
C GLU A 95 8.80 13.29 -8.52
N ILE A 96 8.13 14.02 -7.61
CA ILE A 96 7.29 13.37 -6.60
C ILE A 96 6.06 12.71 -7.25
N THR A 97 5.50 13.34 -8.28
CA THR A 97 4.37 12.78 -9.03
C THR A 97 4.79 11.49 -9.73
N ALA A 98 5.96 11.47 -10.35
CA ALA A 98 6.47 10.28 -11.02
C ALA A 98 6.67 9.14 -10.02
N LYS A 99 7.24 9.43 -8.86
CA LYS A 99 7.45 8.43 -7.81
C LYS A 99 6.11 7.90 -7.28
N PHE A 100 5.14 8.79 -7.09
CA PHE A 100 3.82 8.38 -6.64
C PHE A 100 3.14 7.48 -7.67
N ASN A 101 3.23 7.82 -8.96
CA ASN A 101 2.63 6.99 -10.01
C ASN A 101 3.27 5.60 -10.05
N GLU A 102 4.56 5.52 -9.80
CA GLU A 102 5.27 4.24 -9.74
C GLU A 102 4.72 3.38 -8.60
N VAL A 103 4.65 3.92 -7.38
CA VAL A 103 4.18 3.15 -6.23
C VAL A 103 2.69 2.82 -6.35
N LYS A 104 1.90 3.73 -6.91
CA LYS A 104 0.47 3.48 -7.13
C LYS A 104 0.27 2.27 -8.03
N SER A 105 1.07 2.15 -9.09
CA SER A 105 1.01 1.02 -10.00
C SER A 105 1.39 -0.30 -9.30
N ILE A 106 2.44 -0.28 -8.49
CA ILE A 106 2.89 -1.46 -7.74
C ILE A 106 1.80 -1.90 -6.76
N ILE A 107 1.23 -0.95 -6.03
CA ILE A 107 0.16 -1.25 -5.05
C ILE A 107 -1.08 -1.80 -5.75
N ALA A 108 -1.44 -1.26 -6.91
CA ALA A 108 -2.59 -1.75 -7.66
C ALA A 108 -2.38 -3.21 -8.08
N ASP A 109 -1.18 -3.54 -8.55
CA ASP A 109 -0.83 -4.90 -8.95
C ASP A 109 -0.88 -5.86 -7.77
N SER A 110 -0.30 -5.45 -6.63
CA SER A 110 -0.33 -6.24 -5.41
C SER A 110 -1.76 -6.40 -4.86
N SER A 111 -2.57 -5.34 -4.97
CA SER A 111 -3.97 -5.39 -4.53
C SER A 111 -4.78 -6.40 -5.35
N THR A 112 -4.53 -6.49 -6.65
CA THR A 112 -5.18 -7.50 -7.49
C THR A 112 -4.82 -8.90 -6.99
N ALA A 113 -3.55 -9.14 -6.68
CA ALA A 113 -3.10 -10.43 -6.14
C ALA A 113 -3.75 -10.73 -4.80
N LEU A 114 -3.86 -9.74 -3.92
CA LEU A 114 -4.52 -9.90 -2.62
C LEU A 114 -6.00 -10.24 -2.78
N ALA A 115 -6.68 -9.61 -3.75
CA ALA A 115 -8.08 -9.91 -4.02
C ALA A 115 -8.28 -11.36 -4.42
N LEU A 116 -7.34 -11.92 -5.18
CA LEU A 116 -7.40 -13.33 -5.58
C LEU A 116 -7.20 -14.25 -4.37
N VAL A 117 -6.28 -13.93 -3.48
CA VAL A 117 -6.07 -14.69 -2.23
C VAL A 117 -7.34 -14.65 -1.38
N LYS A 118 -7.95 -13.47 -1.24
CA LYS A 118 -9.19 -13.31 -0.49
C LYS A 118 -10.30 -14.19 -1.07
N ALA A 119 -10.46 -14.19 -2.39
CA ALA A 119 -11.48 -15.01 -3.06
C ALA A 119 -11.26 -16.50 -2.82
N GLU A 120 -10.01 -16.96 -2.83
CA GLU A 120 -9.70 -18.36 -2.54
C GLU A 120 -10.10 -18.75 -1.12
N LYS A 121 -9.85 -17.86 -0.16
CA LYS A 121 -10.15 -18.12 1.24
C LYS A 121 -11.65 -18.07 1.55
N GLU A 122 -12.40 -17.38 0.71
CA GLU A 122 -13.86 -17.27 0.88
C GLU A 122 -14.62 -18.42 0.26
N SER A 123 -14.00 -19.17 -0.63
CA SER A 123 -14.69 -20.26 -1.35
C SER A 123 -14.70 -21.60 -0.60
#